data_0f75c547206c980d98b52f10e781e3d8
#
_entry.id   0f75c547206c980d98b52f10e781e3d8
#
_cell.length_a   1.000
_cell.length_b   1.000
_cell.length_c   1.000
_cell.angle_alpha   90.00
_cell.angle_beta   90.00
_cell.angle_gamma   90.00
#
_symmetry.space_group_name_H-M   'P 1'
#
loop_
_entity.id
_entity.type
_entity.pdbx_description
1 polymer ?
#
loop_
_entity_poly.entity_id
_entity_poly.type
_entity_poly.pdbx_seq_one_letter_code
_entity_poly.pdbx_strand_id
1 'polypeptide(L)'
;MTSNSYLLDSNVLYWLGFDGRRLGKETLRLIRTKHLYFSSISLAELSEKAKSGRIKFYKDPAAQWQEFGIQPLSFFLEAASHFSSFSAHEISDPFDRMIMATARANNLKLITSDRKILAQGFDWVLDATT
;
A
#
# COMPACT_ATOMS: atom_id res chain seq x y z
N MET A 1 -13.78 4.46 13.15
CA MET A 1 -12.97 5.62 12.77
C MET A 1 -11.78 5.21 11.97
N THR A 2 -11.55 5.92 10.93
CA THR A 2 -10.51 5.59 9.95
C THR A 2 -9.24 6.41 10.12
N SER A 3 -9.25 7.47 10.95
CA SER A 3 -8.11 8.36 11.16
C SER A 3 -6.89 7.66 11.75
N ASN A 4 -7.04 6.48 12.33
CA ASN A 4 -5.96 5.69 12.91
C ASN A 4 -5.58 4.48 12.07
N SER A 5 -6.12 4.37 10.86
CA SER A 5 -5.97 3.17 10.04
C SER A 5 -5.42 3.53 8.67
N TYR A 6 -4.39 2.80 8.26
CA TYR A 6 -3.60 3.12 7.08
C TYR A 6 -3.36 1.88 6.25
N LEU A 7 -3.51 2.02 4.93
CA LEU A 7 -3.11 1.01 3.97
C LEU A 7 -1.71 1.36 3.46
N LEU A 8 -0.81 0.41 3.47
CA LEU A 8 0.55 0.60 2.98
C LEU A 8 0.62 0.16 1.51
N ASP A 9 1.09 1.06 0.64
CA ASP A 9 1.32 0.73 -0.76
C ASP A 9 2.46 -0.29 -0.89
N SER A 10 2.56 -0.94 -2.03
CA SER A 10 3.54 -2.01 -2.28
C SER A 10 4.97 -1.58 -2.00
N ASN A 11 5.38 -0.40 -2.48
CA ASN A 11 6.75 0.09 -2.25
C ASN A 11 7.03 0.33 -0.76
N VAL A 12 6.03 0.82 -0.03
CA VAL A 12 6.18 1.08 1.41
C VAL A 12 6.33 -0.24 2.16
N LEU A 13 5.53 -1.25 1.81
CA LEU A 13 5.66 -2.59 2.38
C LEU A 13 7.04 -3.17 2.11
N TYR A 14 7.53 -3.01 0.90
CA TYR A 14 8.87 -3.49 0.54
C TYR A 14 9.95 -2.76 1.33
N TRP A 15 9.91 -1.43 1.36
CA TRP A 15 10.91 -0.62 2.06
C TRP A 15 10.94 -0.92 3.55
N LEU A 16 9.80 -1.17 4.16
CA LEU A 16 9.72 -1.47 5.59
C LEU A 16 10.61 -2.65 5.98
N GLY A 17 10.70 -3.66 5.11
CA GLY A 17 11.51 -4.83 5.39
C GLY A 17 12.91 -4.79 4.79
N PHE A 18 13.12 -4.08 3.71
CA PHE A 18 14.35 -4.18 2.92
C PHE A 18 15.10 -2.86 2.73
N ASP A 19 14.46 -1.71 2.98
CA ASP A 19 15.11 -0.41 2.81
C ASP A 19 14.40 0.67 3.63
N GLY A 20 14.35 0.45 4.95
CA GLY A 20 13.61 1.33 5.88
C GLY A 20 14.10 2.76 5.92
N ARG A 21 15.33 3.03 5.46
CA ARG A 21 15.87 4.39 5.45
C ARG A 21 15.15 5.32 4.48
N ARG A 22 14.40 4.78 3.54
CA ARG A 22 13.60 5.57 2.60
C ARG A 22 12.34 6.14 3.24
N LEU A 23 11.91 5.56 4.36
CA LEU A 23 10.72 6.01 5.07
C LEU A 23 11.03 7.22 5.93
N GLY A 24 10.18 8.23 5.86
CA GLY A 24 10.33 9.44 6.64
C GLY A 24 9.99 9.26 8.12
N LYS A 25 10.34 10.23 8.93
CA LYS A 25 10.13 10.16 10.39
C LYS A 25 8.66 10.08 10.76
N GLU A 26 7.81 10.86 10.10
CA GLU A 26 6.37 10.84 10.35
C GLU A 26 5.77 9.50 9.96
N THR A 27 6.17 8.94 8.80
CA THR A 27 5.72 7.63 8.37
C THR A 27 6.11 6.55 9.38
N LEU A 28 7.35 6.59 9.87
CA LEU A 28 7.81 5.64 10.89
C LEU A 28 7.00 5.76 12.19
N ARG A 29 6.64 6.98 12.58
CA ARG A 29 5.78 7.21 13.73
C ARG A 29 4.41 6.57 13.53
N LEU A 30 3.80 6.78 12.37
CA LEU A 30 2.50 6.18 12.02
C LEU A 30 2.58 4.65 12.03
N ILE A 31 3.63 4.09 11.45
CA ILE A 31 3.81 2.64 11.41
C ILE A 31 3.88 2.04 12.82
N ARG A 32 4.53 2.74 13.75
CA ARG A 32 4.66 2.25 15.13
C ARG A 32 3.40 2.41 15.98
N THR A 33 2.51 3.35 15.62
CA THR A 33 1.43 3.76 16.53
C THR A 33 0.03 3.53 15.99
N LYS A 34 -0.14 3.22 14.70
CA LYS A 34 -1.45 3.14 14.07
C LYS A 34 -1.78 1.72 13.60
N HIS A 35 -3.04 1.53 13.20
CA HIS A 35 -3.48 0.27 12.61
C HIS A 35 -3.06 0.22 11.15
N LEU A 36 -2.37 -0.84 10.76
CA LEU A 36 -1.79 -0.97 9.44
C LEU A 36 -2.40 -2.14 8.69
N TYR A 37 -2.58 -1.94 7.39
CA TYR A 37 -3.14 -2.94 6.49
C TYR A 37 -2.31 -3.08 5.22
N PHE A 38 -2.33 -4.27 4.64
CA PHE A 38 -1.81 -4.50 3.30
C PHE A 38 -2.90 -5.11 2.43
N SER A 39 -2.86 -4.78 1.13
CA SER A 39 -3.80 -5.32 0.16
C SER A 39 -3.29 -6.66 -0.40
N SER A 40 -4.21 -7.59 -0.67
CA SER A 40 -3.87 -8.80 -1.41
C SER A 40 -3.26 -8.48 -2.78
N ILE A 41 -3.56 -7.31 -3.33
CA ILE A 41 -2.97 -6.83 -4.59
C ILE A 41 -1.47 -6.60 -4.43
N SER A 42 -1.03 -6.00 -3.32
CA SER A 42 0.39 -5.81 -3.04
C SER A 42 1.12 -7.15 -2.92
N LEU A 43 0.49 -8.12 -2.30
CA LEU A 43 1.07 -9.47 -2.20
C LEU A 43 1.28 -10.06 -3.60
N ALA A 44 0.29 -9.96 -4.48
CA ALA A 44 0.38 -10.47 -5.84
C ALA A 44 1.47 -9.74 -6.63
N GLU A 45 1.50 -8.41 -6.55
CA GLU A 45 2.46 -7.58 -7.29
C GLU A 45 3.90 -7.87 -6.89
N LEU A 46 4.18 -7.86 -5.58
CA LEU A 46 5.54 -8.08 -5.08
C LEU A 46 5.99 -9.53 -5.26
N SER A 47 5.08 -10.49 -5.12
CA SER A 47 5.39 -11.90 -5.36
C SER A 47 5.77 -12.15 -6.82
N GLU A 48 5.11 -11.48 -7.76
CA GLU A 48 5.46 -11.57 -9.18
C GLU A 48 6.84 -10.99 -9.45
N LYS A 49 7.16 -9.85 -8.85
CA LYS A 49 8.50 -9.24 -8.98
C LYS A 49 9.58 -10.14 -8.40
N ALA A 50 9.31 -10.79 -7.27
CA ALA A 50 10.26 -11.73 -6.64
C ALA A 50 10.47 -12.96 -7.52
N LYS A 51 9.40 -13.49 -8.09
CA LYS A 51 9.46 -14.66 -8.97
C LYS A 51 10.29 -14.39 -10.22
N SER A 52 10.21 -13.17 -10.76
CA SER A 52 10.98 -12.76 -11.95
C SER A 52 12.42 -12.36 -11.61
N GLY A 53 12.83 -12.42 -10.36
CA GLY A 53 14.18 -12.09 -9.92
C GLY A 53 14.47 -10.60 -9.77
N ARG A 54 13.46 -9.74 -9.90
CA ARG A 54 13.66 -8.28 -9.82
C ARG A 54 13.90 -7.79 -8.40
N ILE A 55 13.37 -8.50 -7.40
CA ILE A 55 13.56 -8.16 -5.99
C ILE A 55 13.83 -9.41 -5.18
N LYS A 56 14.50 -9.23 -4.05
CA LYS A 56 14.56 -10.23 -2.98
C LYS A 56 13.32 -10.07 -2.12
N PHE A 57 12.78 -11.19 -1.64
CA PHE A 57 11.54 -11.11 -0.89
C PHE A 57 11.46 -12.23 0.16
N TYR A 58 10.44 -12.17 0.99
CA TYR A 58 10.18 -13.19 1.99
C TYR A 58 9.69 -14.46 1.33
N LYS A 59 9.94 -15.60 2.00
CA LYS A 59 9.41 -16.89 1.59
C LYS A 59 7.88 -16.92 1.71
N ASP A 60 7.36 -16.34 2.79
CA ASP A 60 5.92 -16.20 3.04
C ASP A 60 5.64 -14.75 3.42
N PRO A 61 5.43 -13.87 2.43
CA PRO A 61 5.30 -12.44 2.70
C PRO A 61 4.08 -12.10 3.56
N ALA A 62 2.94 -12.73 3.31
CA ALA A 62 1.72 -12.44 4.06
C ALA A 62 1.90 -12.76 5.54
N ALA A 63 2.51 -13.91 5.86
CA ALA A 63 2.80 -14.28 7.24
C ALA A 63 3.77 -13.29 7.89
N GLN A 64 4.79 -12.86 7.16
CA GLN A 64 5.79 -11.92 7.67
C GLN A 64 5.16 -10.56 7.97
N TRP A 65 4.32 -10.06 7.09
CA TRP A 65 3.64 -8.78 7.33
C TRP A 65 2.68 -8.86 8.52
N GLN A 66 1.98 -9.98 8.66
CA GLN A 66 1.08 -10.18 9.82
C GLN A 66 1.87 -10.27 11.12
N GLU A 67 3.05 -10.87 11.08
CA GLU A 67 3.95 -10.89 12.23
C GLU A 67 4.41 -9.48 12.62
N PHE A 68 4.56 -8.59 11.64
CA PHE A 68 4.86 -7.17 11.89
C PHE A 68 3.63 -6.40 12.40
N GLY A 69 2.46 -7.02 12.48
CA GLY A 69 1.24 -6.36 12.93
C GLY A 69 0.44 -5.72 11.80
N ILE A 70 0.74 -6.03 10.55
CA ILE A 70 0.04 -5.50 9.39
C ILE A 70 -1.06 -6.49 8.99
N GLN A 71 -2.33 -6.05 9.00
CA GLN A 71 -3.47 -6.91 8.74
C GLN A 71 -3.79 -7.00 7.25
N PRO A 72 -4.23 -8.16 6.76
CA PRO A 72 -4.57 -8.32 5.35
C PRO A 72 -5.93 -7.76 4.99
N LEU A 73 -6.05 -7.22 3.77
CA LEU A 73 -7.32 -6.84 3.16
C LEU A 73 -7.41 -7.42 1.76
N SER A 74 -8.52 -8.09 1.48
CA SER A 74 -8.78 -8.63 0.17
C SER A 74 -9.22 -7.54 -0.80
N PHE A 75 -8.92 -7.73 -2.09
CA PHE A 75 -9.52 -6.92 -3.15
C PHE A 75 -10.93 -7.47 -3.44
N PHE A 76 -11.89 -7.06 -2.63
CA PHE A 76 -13.24 -7.60 -2.64
C PHE A 76 -14.17 -6.79 -3.57
N LEU A 77 -15.43 -7.21 -3.66
CA LEU A 77 -16.37 -6.66 -4.64
C LEU A 77 -16.53 -5.13 -4.54
N GLU A 78 -16.67 -4.60 -3.32
CA GLU A 78 -16.83 -3.16 -3.12
C GLU A 78 -15.56 -2.41 -3.56
N ALA A 79 -14.38 -2.94 -3.27
CA ALA A 79 -13.13 -2.35 -3.74
C ALA A 79 -13.09 -2.34 -5.28
N ALA A 80 -13.50 -3.44 -5.91
CA ALA A 80 -13.56 -3.51 -7.37
C ALA A 80 -14.49 -2.44 -7.96
N SER A 81 -15.59 -2.13 -7.28
CA SER A 81 -16.53 -1.11 -7.75
C SER A 81 -15.94 0.31 -7.69
N HIS A 82 -14.95 0.54 -6.83
CA HIS A 82 -14.24 1.83 -6.77
C HIS A 82 -13.13 1.95 -7.82
N PHE A 83 -12.77 0.85 -8.46
CA PHE A 83 -11.62 0.83 -9.37
C PHE A 83 -11.75 1.85 -10.51
N SER A 84 -12.91 1.96 -11.12
CA SER A 84 -13.16 2.87 -12.24
C SER A 84 -13.22 4.34 -11.83
N SER A 85 -13.20 4.63 -10.52
CA SER A 85 -13.14 6.02 -10.04
C SER A 85 -11.78 6.67 -10.31
N PHE A 86 -10.76 5.87 -10.60
CA PHE A 86 -9.41 6.36 -10.83
C PHE A 86 -9.05 6.29 -12.30
N SER A 87 -8.57 7.42 -12.84
CA SER A 87 -8.27 7.54 -14.26
C SER A 87 -7.04 6.73 -14.66
N ALA A 88 -7.19 5.83 -15.65
CA ALA A 88 -6.06 5.13 -16.23
C ALA A 88 -5.12 6.06 -17.00
N HIS A 89 -5.59 7.24 -17.39
CA HIS A 89 -4.78 8.26 -18.04
C HIS A 89 -3.75 8.85 -17.06
N GLU A 90 -4.16 9.09 -15.83
CA GLU A 90 -3.29 9.71 -14.82
C GLU A 90 -2.49 8.66 -14.03
N ILE A 91 -3.10 7.53 -13.73
CA ILE A 91 -2.48 6.41 -13.01
C ILE A 91 -2.66 5.17 -13.86
N SER A 92 -1.69 4.90 -14.73
CA SER A 92 -1.80 3.85 -15.73
C SER A 92 -1.64 2.44 -15.14
N ASP A 93 -0.90 2.29 -14.05
CA ASP A 93 -0.67 0.97 -13.45
C ASP A 93 -1.97 0.48 -12.77
N PRO A 94 -2.56 -0.62 -13.26
CA PRO A 94 -3.79 -1.14 -12.66
C PRO A 94 -3.61 -1.62 -11.22
N PHE A 95 -2.43 -2.11 -10.85
CA PHE A 95 -2.17 -2.49 -9.45
C PHE A 95 -2.31 -1.29 -8.53
N ASP A 96 -1.76 -0.14 -8.91
CA ASP A 96 -1.87 1.09 -8.12
C ASP A 96 -3.33 1.51 -7.95
N ARG A 97 -4.12 1.45 -9.03
CA ARG A 97 -5.54 1.81 -8.95
C ARG A 97 -6.34 0.82 -8.10
N MET A 98 -6.00 -0.46 -8.13
CA MET A 98 -6.65 -1.47 -7.28
C MET A 98 -6.33 -1.25 -5.80
N ILE A 99 -5.09 -0.87 -5.48
CA ILE A 99 -4.70 -0.55 -4.11
C ILE A 99 -5.43 0.71 -3.63
N MET A 100 -5.50 1.75 -4.47
CA MET A 100 -6.25 2.97 -4.15
C MET A 100 -7.73 2.66 -3.93
N ALA A 101 -8.32 1.81 -4.75
CA ALA A 101 -9.71 1.39 -4.60
C ALA A 101 -9.92 0.63 -3.28
N THR A 102 -8.97 -0.19 -2.87
CA THR A 102 -9.02 -0.88 -1.58
C THR A 102 -9.03 0.10 -0.42
N ALA A 103 -8.18 1.13 -0.48
CA ALA A 103 -8.14 2.16 0.54
C ALA A 103 -9.50 2.87 0.66
N ARG A 104 -10.10 3.26 -0.46
CA ARG A 104 -11.37 3.97 -0.46
C ARG A 104 -12.52 3.11 0.04
N ALA A 105 -12.59 1.85 -0.40
CA ALA A 105 -13.64 0.94 0.02
C ALA A 105 -13.63 0.67 1.53
N ASN A 106 -12.47 0.77 2.16
CA ASN A 106 -12.30 0.53 3.60
C ASN A 106 -12.14 1.83 4.40
N ASN A 107 -12.30 2.98 3.78
CA ASN A 107 -12.12 4.30 4.41
C ASN A 107 -10.75 4.43 5.09
N LEU A 108 -9.71 3.93 4.44
CA LEU A 108 -8.34 4.02 4.94
C LEU A 108 -7.60 5.16 4.25
N LYS A 109 -6.62 5.71 4.95
CA LYS A 109 -5.62 6.55 4.31
C LYS A 109 -4.55 5.65 3.70
N LEU A 110 -4.00 6.10 2.58
CA LEU A 110 -2.96 5.37 1.85
C LEU A 110 -1.60 6.02 2.08
N ILE A 111 -0.61 5.24 2.47
CA ILE A 111 0.78 5.69 2.54
C ILE A 111 1.49 5.16 1.30
N THR A 112 2.02 6.06 0.47
CA THR A 112 2.66 5.73 -0.80
C THR A 112 3.87 6.60 -1.06
N SER A 113 4.77 6.11 -1.88
CA SER A 113 5.89 6.89 -2.42
C SER A 113 5.69 7.23 -3.89
N ASP A 114 4.60 6.80 -4.50
CA ASP A 114 4.36 6.98 -5.93
C ASP A 114 4.05 8.44 -6.24
N ARG A 115 4.91 9.06 -7.05
CA ARG A 115 4.78 10.48 -7.39
C ARG A 115 3.51 10.79 -8.18
N LYS A 116 3.04 9.87 -9.02
CA LYS A 116 1.82 10.07 -9.80
C LYS A 116 0.58 10.06 -8.91
N ILE A 117 0.55 9.16 -7.93
CA ILE A 117 -0.55 9.11 -6.96
C ILE A 117 -0.54 10.38 -6.10
N LEU A 118 0.63 10.76 -5.58
CA LEU A 118 0.76 11.94 -4.74
C LEU A 118 0.39 13.22 -5.50
N ALA A 119 0.69 13.29 -6.78
CA ALA A 119 0.38 14.45 -7.62
C ALA A 119 -1.13 14.67 -7.79
N GLN A 120 -1.98 13.67 -7.52
CA GLN A 120 -3.42 13.82 -7.59
C GLN A 120 -3.99 14.70 -6.47
N GLY A 121 -3.25 14.90 -5.39
CA GLY A 121 -3.64 15.80 -4.30
C GLY A 121 -4.79 15.31 -3.44
N PHE A 122 -5.02 14.01 -3.37
CA PHE A 122 -6.05 13.45 -2.49
C PHE A 122 -5.68 13.64 -1.02
N ASP A 123 -6.61 14.09 -0.21
CA ASP A 123 -6.38 14.33 1.22
C ASP A 123 -6.22 13.04 2.04
N TRP A 124 -6.57 11.91 1.47
CA TRP A 124 -6.42 10.59 2.11
C TRP A 124 -5.12 9.87 1.72
N VAL A 125 -4.23 10.55 0.98
CA VAL A 125 -2.96 9.98 0.53
C VAL A 125 -1.81 10.71 1.21
N LEU A 126 -0.90 9.95 1.80
CA LEU A 126 0.26 10.46 2.54
C LEU A 126 1.56 10.03 1.87
N ASP A 127 2.53 10.95 1.85
CA ASP A 127 3.86 10.68 1.29
C ASP A 127 4.70 9.87 2.27
N ALA A 128 5.11 8.67 1.86
CA ALA A 128 5.91 7.77 2.68
C ALA A 128 7.30 8.33 3.02
N THR A 129 7.78 9.32 2.27
CA THR A 129 9.09 9.92 2.51
C THR A 129 9.07 11.04 3.55
N THR A 130 7.92 11.41 4.04
CA THR A 130 7.78 12.35 5.15
C THR A 130 7.63 11.60 6.46
#